data_82b2a793667a0d5dc0b5e4dda151033f
#
_entry.id   82b2a793667a0d5dc0b5e4dda151033f
#
_cell.length_a   1.000
_cell.length_b   1.000
_cell.length_c   1.000
_cell.angle_alpha   90.00
_cell.angle_beta   90.00
_cell.angle_gamma   90.00
#
_symmetry.space_group_name_H-M   'P 1'
#
loop_
_entity.id
_entity.type
_entity.pdbx_description
1 polymer ?
#
loop_
_entity_poly.entity_id
_entity_poly.type
_entity_poly.pdbx_seq_one_letter_code
_entity_poly.pdbx_strand_id
1 'polypeptide(L)'
;MPDYMYLLESRLSPEQRAVLERVQELSRSQDVNIYLSGGAVRDLISGQPIRDLDFTVEGNPVRMVRELEKGGARTLWESEKLRHHEVIFAGDVDGSISGARDDVYEKPGAKPEIRFSGIMEDLRRRDFSINAIAISLNTQSRGLLLDPTNGLADLEKQEVRALTNHAFTNQPIRLMRILRYCARMNFRMESRTQEWFDLAIERELHKNLGGADVGNEVRSLAREDNPVATLKQWESHDMLAAIHPNLPRRKPDYDSLNKLARVRGNLMESGLRPRLNVPVMYYTLGRLKDREASAAMRNMELRASEIKEVDELVGHAQKIVQDLKGRKTNAPKDAYFYLASVLPEMLAFIEVEMPNPKAVSKIRSYLQKWRPLRLGLPVGELDALGVPRGTKFDKIIEELFELQLRGRGRDPESRVKILRNLAGIKEEPKKKPEKEKKRKGKEAGTPEVKHEKSKGETPATTSPAAAAKSAPASEKVASAAAGASATKAKGKSAKAGAAAKRARPAAKPKGRAAKSGRR
;
A
#
# COMPACT_ATOMS: atom_id res chain seq x y z
N MET A 1 -11.06 24.79 -11.57
CA MET A 1 -9.96 23.92 -11.11
C MET A 1 -10.56 22.86 -10.20
N PRO A 2 -10.05 21.62 -10.19
CA PRO A 2 -10.52 20.61 -9.24
C PRO A 2 -10.30 21.08 -7.81
N ASP A 3 -11.24 20.79 -6.91
CA ASP A 3 -11.04 21.00 -5.47
C ASP A 3 -10.20 19.85 -4.92
N TYR A 4 -8.90 20.08 -4.84
CA TYR A 4 -7.95 19.05 -4.38
C TYR A 4 -8.11 18.71 -2.90
N MET A 5 -8.65 19.62 -2.07
CA MET A 5 -8.95 19.30 -0.67
C MET A 5 -10.14 18.36 -0.55
N TYR A 6 -11.21 18.64 -1.28
CA TYR A 6 -12.36 17.74 -1.32
C TYR A 6 -11.95 16.35 -1.85
N LEU A 7 -11.16 16.32 -2.92
CA LEU A 7 -10.65 15.05 -3.48
C LEU A 7 -9.79 14.29 -2.46
N LEU A 8 -8.89 14.98 -1.76
CA LEU A 8 -8.04 14.40 -0.73
C LEU A 8 -8.88 13.83 0.43
N GLU A 9 -9.75 14.66 1.01
CA GLU A 9 -10.58 14.28 2.16
C GLU A 9 -11.55 13.12 1.83
N SER A 10 -12.02 13.03 0.59
CA SER A 10 -12.90 11.93 0.15
C SER A 10 -12.19 10.59 0.03
N ARG A 11 -10.86 10.58 -0.18
CA ARG A 11 -10.06 9.37 -0.40
C ARG A 11 -9.26 8.90 0.80
N LEU A 12 -9.10 9.74 1.81
CA LEU A 12 -8.40 9.38 3.03
C LEU A 12 -9.27 8.47 3.91
N SER A 13 -8.62 7.51 4.58
CA SER A 13 -9.26 6.75 5.67
C SER A 13 -9.58 7.68 6.85
N PRO A 14 -10.48 7.27 7.77
CA PRO A 14 -10.76 8.06 8.98
C PRO A 14 -9.49 8.38 9.78
N GLU A 15 -8.57 7.42 9.89
CA GLU A 15 -7.30 7.58 10.61
C GLU A 15 -6.38 8.58 9.90
N GLN A 16 -6.27 8.49 8.58
CA GLN A 16 -5.50 9.43 7.77
C GLN A 16 -6.07 10.85 7.83
N ARG A 17 -7.40 11.01 7.87
CA ARG A 17 -8.03 12.32 8.08
C ARG A 17 -7.68 12.91 9.44
N ALA A 18 -7.77 12.12 10.50
CA ALA A 18 -7.41 12.57 11.84
C ALA A 18 -5.94 13.03 11.91
N VAL A 19 -5.02 12.34 11.21
CA VAL A 19 -3.63 12.78 11.08
C VAL A 19 -3.54 14.12 10.34
N LEU A 20 -4.23 14.26 9.21
CA LEU A 20 -4.23 15.49 8.42
C LEU A 20 -4.73 16.69 9.25
N GLU A 21 -5.85 16.53 9.95
CA GLU A 21 -6.42 17.55 10.83
C GLU A 21 -5.46 17.94 11.96
N ARG A 22 -4.85 16.94 12.60
CA ARG A 22 -3.89 17.18 13.69
C ARG A 22 -2.64 17.92 13.20
N VAL A 23 -2.12 17.55 12.06
CA VAL A 23 -0.96 18.21 11.45
C VAL A 23 -1.27 19.65 11.06
N GLN A 24 -2.46 19.93 10.52
CA GLN A 24 -2.92 21.28 10.22
C GLN A 24 -3.11 22.14 11.50
N GLU A 25 -3.63 21.56 12.58
CA GLU A 25 -3.76 22.23 13.87
C GLU A 25 -2.38 22.63 14.42
N LEU A 26 -1.42 21.71 14.39
CA LEU A 26 -0.05 21.97 14.85
C LEU A 26 0.65 23.01 13.99
N SER A 27 0.47 22.99 12.66
CA SER A 27 1.00 23.98 11.75
C SER A 27 0.53 25.39 12.13
N ARG A 28 -0.79 25.54 12.36
CA ARG A 28 -1.39 26.82 12.78
C ARG A 28 -0.86 27.29 14.15
N SER A 29 -0.78 26.37 15.13
CA SER A 29 -0.33 26.70 16.48
C SER A 29 1.17 27.07 16.56
N GLN A 30 1.95 26.60 15.60
CA GLN A 30 3.41 26.83 15.53
C GLN A 30 3.81 27.90 14.50
N ASP A 31 2.81 28.44 13.78
CA ASP A 31 3.00 29.45 12.71
C ASP A 31 4.02 28.99 11.66
N VAL A 32 3.84 27.76 11.14
CA VAL A 32 4.71 27.19 10.11
C VAL A 32 3.90 26.74 8.90
N ASN A 33 4.44 26.99 7.70
CA ASN A 33 3.83 26.53 6.48
C ASN A 33 4.05 25.02 6.31
N ILE A 34 2.99 24.31 5.89
CA ILE A 34 3.02 22.87 5.68
C ILE A 34 2.30 22.46 4.40
N TYR A 35 2.82 21.43 3.77
CA TYR A 35 2.35 20.91 2.50
C TYR A 35 2.30 19.39 2.54
N LEU A 36 1.24 18.79 1.97
CA LEU A 36 1.25 17.38 1.60
C LEU A 36 1.97 17.25 0.27
N SER A 37 2.93 16.34 0.12
CA SER A 37 3.79 16.32 -1.05
C SER A 37 4.18 14.92 -1.50
N GLY A 38 4.73 14.80 -2.70
CA GLY A 38 5.33 13.56 -3.18
C GLY A 38 4.34 12.43 -3.47
N GLY A 39 4.60 11.26 -2.89
CA GLY A 39 3.84 10.03 -3.14
C GLY A 39 2.35 10.16 -2.90
N ALA A 40 1.96 10.82 -1.81
CA ALA A 40 0.55 11.03 -1.46
C ALA A 40 -0.21 11.81 -2.54
N VAL A 41 0.38 12.91 -3.05
CA VAL A 41 -0.24 13.75 -4.07
C VAL A 41 -0.26 13.05 -5.42
N ARG A 42 0.82 12.37 -5.80
CA ARG A 42 0.86 11.55 -7.01
C ARG A 42 -0.25 10.50 -7.01
N ASP A 43 -0.36 9.73 -5.93
CA ASP A 43 -1.34 8.64 -5.81
C ASP A 43 -2.78 9.18 -5.79
N LEU A 44 -3.01 10.32 -5.13
CA LEU A 44 -4.29 11.03 -5.16
C LEU A 44 -4.72 11.37 -6.60
N ILE A 45 -3.83 12.00 -7.37
CA ILE A 45 -4.11 12.45 -8.73
C ILE A 45 -4.27 11.27 -9.69
N SER A 46 -3.43 10.23 -9.55
CA SER A 46 -3.49 9.02 -10.36
C SER A 46 -4.64 8.09 -10.00
N GLY A 47 -5.48 8.44 -9.02
CA GLY A 47 -6.59 7.59 -8.59
C GLY A 47 -6.18 6.35 -7.81
N GLN A 48 -4.92 6.26 -7.40
CA GLN A 48 -4.40 5.16 -6.58
C GLN A 48 -4.70 5.37 -5.09
N PRO A 49 -4.77 4.30 -4.29
CA PRO A 49 -4.88 4.43 -2.84
C PRO A 49 -3.70 5.19 -2.24
N ILE A 50 -3.99 6.21 -1.41
CA ILE A 50 -2.96 6.94 -0.67
C ILE A 50 -2.43 6.01 0.44
N ARG A 51 -1.14 5.67 0.37
CA ARG A 51 -0.50 4.74 1.31
C ARG A 51 0.09 5.45 2.50
N ASP A 52 0.90 6.46 2.23
CA ASP A 52 1.71 7.19 3.19
C ASP A 52 1.32 8.67 3.15
N LEU A 53 1.45 9.38 4.27
CA LEU A 53 1.25 10.83 4.31
C LEU A 53 2.59 11.53 4.50
N ASP A 54 3.13 12.12 3.43
CA ASP A 54 4.40 12.82 3.45
C ASP A 54 4.19 14.33 3.53
N PHE A 55 4.62 14.91 4.64
CA PHE A 55 4.50 16.34 4.89
C PHE A 55 5.84 17.05 4.73
N THR A 56 5.81 18.20 4.07
CA THR A 56 6.95 19.12 3.96
C THR A 56 6.65 20.41 4.70
N VAL A 57 7.53 20.81 5.62
CA VAL A 57 7.39 22.00 6.47
C VAL A 57 8.44 23.03 6.05
N GLU A 58 8.04 24.29 5.85
CA GLU A 58 8.99 25.39 5.71
C GLU A 58 9.52 25.77 7.09
N GLY A 59 10.64 25.14 7.49
CA GLY A 59 11.24 25.32 8.79
C GLY A 59 11.81 24.05 9.41
N ASN A 60 11.81 24.01 10.74
CA ASN A 60 12.28 22.84 11.49
C ASN A 60 11.09 22.03 12.03
N PRO A 61 10.88 20.79 11.57
CA PRO A 61 9.72 19.97 11.96
C PRO A 61 9.82 19.37 13.38
N VAL A 62 10.97 19.42 14.05
CA VAL A 62 11.22 18.73 15.34
C VAL A 62 10.15 19.04 16.39
N ARG A 63 9.72 20.30 16.51
CA ARG A 63 8.68 20.67 17.49
C ARG A 63 7.33 20.01 17.16
N MET A 64 6.99 19.97 15.88
CA MET A 64 5.75 19.32 15.40
C MET A 64 5.80 17.82 15.66
N VAL A 65 6.92 17.16 15.35
CA VAL A 65 7.11 15.72 15.59
C VAL A 65 6.94 15.39 17.08
N ARG A 66 7.54 16.15 17.98
CA ARG A 66 7.39 15.94 19.44
C ARG A 66 5.93 16.04 19.91
N GLU A 67 5.16 16.99 19.37
CA GLU A 67 3.73 17.10 19.70
C GLU A 67 2.89 15.95 19.12
N LEU A 68 3.26 15.43 17.97
CA LEU A 68 2.63 14.23 17.39
C LEU A 68 2.96 12.99 18.22
N GLU A 69 4.18 12.84 18.72
CA GLU A 69 4.58 11.73 19.61
C GLU A 69 3.80 11.74 20.92
N LYS A 70 3.54 12.92 21.51
CA LYS A 70 2.62 13.04 22.68
C LYS A 70 1.21 12.57 22.34
N GLY A 71 0.78 12.70 21.07
CA GLY A 71 -0.50 12.24 20.55
C GLY A 71 -0.52 10.76 20.12
N GLY A 72 0.56 9.99 20.39
CA GLY A 72 0.64 8.56 20.09
C GLY A 72 1.36 8.21 18.79
N ALA A 73 1.96 9.16 18.10
CA ALA A 73 2.86 8.86 16.98
C ALA A 73 4.19 8.27 17.47
N ARG A 74 4.91 7.58 16.58
CA ARG A 74 6.22 6.98 16.87
C ARG A 74 7.19 7.29 15.74
N THR A 75 8.32 7.89 16.03
CA THR A 75 9.41 8.07 15.08
C THR A 75 10.15 6.74 14.89
N LEU A 76 10.24 6.29 13.65
CA LEU A 76 10.96 5.08 13.25
C LEU A 76 12.43 5.37 12.95
N TRP A 77 12.66 6.48 12.28
CA TRP A 77 13.99 6.94 11.90
C TRP A 77 14.00 8.46 11.75
N GLU A 78 15.14 9.07 12.04
CA GLU A 78 15.32 10.50 11.88
C GLU A 78 16.71 10.84 11.34
N SER A 79 16.80 11.96 10.64
CA SER A 79 18.04 12.58 10.22
C SER A 79 18.01 14.06 10.55
N GLU A 80 18.75 14.46 11.55
CA GLU A 80 18.88 15.86 11.94
C GLU A 80 19.43 16.72 10.79
N LYS A 81 20.45 16.20 10.09
CA LYS A 81 21.06 16.88 8.94
C LYS A 81 20.04 17.19 7.83
N LEU A 82 19.10 16.29 7.58
CA LEU A 82 18.07 16.44 6.53
C LEU A 82 16.77 17.02 7.09
N ARG A 83 16.66 17.22 8.40
CA ARG A 83 15.41 17.53 9.11
C ARG A 83 14.27 16.63 8.64
N HIS A 84 14.54 15.33 8.57
CA HIS A 84 13.59 14.35 8.08
C HIS A 84 13.29 13.31 9.16
N HIS A 85 12.00 13.01 9.34
CA HIS A 85 11.50 12.05 10.30
C HIS A 85 10.55 11.09 9.60
N GLU A 86 10.86 9.78 9.64
CA GLU A 86 9.91 8.72 9.29
C GLU A 86 9.05 8.43 10.51
N VAL A 87 7.74 8.50 10.38
CA VAL A 87 6.79 8.47 11.49
C VAL A 87 5.68 7.46 11.20
N ILE A 88 5.33 6.68 12.23
CA ILE A 88 4.01 6.05 12.30
C ILE A 88 3.13 6.97 13.13
N PHE A 89 2.18 7.61 12.48
CA PHE A 89 1.20 8.46 13.15
C PHE A 89 0.20 7.65 13.96
N ALA A 90 -0.58 8.31 14.82
CA ALA A 90 -1.69 7.69 15.54
C ALA A 90 -2.66 6.99 14.57
N GLY A 91 -3.19 5.83 14.95
CA GLY A 91 -4.02 5.02 14.06
C GLY A 91 -3.24 4.16 13.06
N ASP A 92 -1.94 3.96 13.30
CA ASP A 92 -1.05 3.10 12.48
C ASP A 92 -0.89 3.59 11.02
N VAL A 93 -0.92 4.93 10.83
CA VAL A 93 -0.74 5.59 9.53
C VAL A 93 0.74 5.84 9.30
N ASP A 94 1.29 5.29 8.20
CA ASP A 94 2.67 5.53 7.80
C ASP A 94 2.83 6.91 7.15
N GLY A 95 4.00 7.53 7.32
CA GLY A 95 4.35 8.75 6.62
C GLY A 95 5.66 9.38 7.09
N SER A 96 5.89 10.60 6.64
CA SER A 96 7.09 11.36 7.01
C SER A 96 6.81 12.85 7.22
N ILE A 97 7.69 13.50 7.98
CA ILE A 97 7.72 14.96 8.10
C ILE A 97 9.14 15.43 7.81
N SER A 98 9.29 16.31 6.83
CA SER A 98 10.58 16.84 6.40
C SER A 98 10.60 18.36 6.39
N GLY A 99 11.75 18.95 6.70
CA GLY A 99 12.00 20.35 6.41
C GLY A 99 12.22 20.57 4.91
N ALA A 100 11.58 21.61 4.35
CA ALA A 100 11.84 22.02 2.98
C ALA A 100 13.29 22.43 2.80
N ARG A 101 13.94 21.98 1.73
CA ARG A 101 15.37 22.20 1.48
C ARG A 101 15.71 22.21 0.00
N ASP A 102 16.90 22.66 -0.30
CA ASP A 102 17.58 22.55 -1.58
C ASP A 102 18.86 21.72 -1.43
N ASP A 103 19.19 20.93 -2.43
CA ASP A 103 20.40 20.10 -2.51
C ASP A 103 21.34 20.72 -3.56
N VAL A 104 22.33 21.50 -3.11
CA VAL A 104 23.26 22.25 -3.98
C VAL A 104 24.49 21.40 -4.26
N TYR A 105 24.73 21.07 -5.52
CA TYR A 105 25.87 20.27 -5.98
C TYR A 105 26.96 21.19 -6.53
N GLU A 106 28.17 21.13 -5.99
CA GLU A 106 29.34 21.85 -6.52
C GLU A 106 29.67 21.38 -7.95
N LYS A 107 29.58 20.07 -8.18
CA LYS A 107 29.76 19.43 -9.49
C LYS A 107 28.93 18.16 -9.56
N PRO A 108 28.59 17.68 -10.76
CA PRO A 108 27.83 16.43 -10.92
C PRO A 108 28.51 15.26 -10.20
N GLY A 109 27.72 14.50 -9.42
CA GLY A 109 28.21 13.37 -8.62
C GLY A 109 28.88 13.71 -7.30
N ALA A 110 29.04 15.00 -6.96
CA ALA A 110 29.49 15.41 -5.63
C ALA A 110 28.41 15.19 -4.56
N LYS A 111 28.82 15.18 -3.28
CA LYS A 111 27.85 15.23 -2.19
C LYS A 111 27.21 16.63 -2.14
N PRO A 112 25.87 16.72 -2.02
CA PRO A 112 25.23 18.02 -1.98
C PRO A 112 25.47 18.73 -0.65
N GLU A 113 25.58 20.06 -0.72
CA GLU A 113 25.36 20.93 0.41
C GLU A 113 23.85 21.09 0.63
N ILE A 114 23.39 20.83 1.85
CA ILE A 114 21.98 20.93 2.21
C ILE A 114 21.69 22.36 2.68
N ARG A 115 20.76 23.04 1.98
CA ARG A 115 20.29 24.37 2.33
C ARG A 115 18.79 24.33 2.59
N PHE A 116 18.34 24.79 3.76
CA PHE A 116 16.89 24.89 4.02
C PHE A 116 16.31 26.05 3.23
N SER A 117 15.18 25.81 2.59
CA SER A 117 14.57 26.73 1.63
C SER A 117 13.04 26.64 1.66
N GLY A 118 12.37 27.25 0.70
CA GLY A 118 10.93 27.15 0.51
C GLY A 118 10.49 25.87 -0.21
N ILE A 119 9.17 25.68 -0.27
CA ILE A 119 8.58 24.49 -0.89
C ILE A 119 8.90 24.38 -2.39
N MET A 120 9.01 25.51 -3.10
CA MET A 120 9.25 25.50 -4.55
C MET A 120 10.63 24.94 -4.90
N GLU A 121 11.65 25.29 -4.13
CA GLU A 121 13.00 24.75 -4.26
C GLU A 121 13.03 23.27 -3.87
N ASP A 122 12.34 22.91 -2.77
CA ASP A 122 12.22 21.50 -2.36
C ASP A 122 11.59 20.62 -3.45
N LEU A 123 10.57 21.09 -4.13
CA LEU A 123 9.96 20.35 -5.23
C LEU A 123 10.92 20.21 -6.43
N ARG A 124 11.67 21.26 -6.79
CA ARG A 124 12.60 21.24 -7.93
C ARG A 124 13.82 20.36 -7.73
N ARG A 125 14.27 20.13 -6.48
CA ARG A 125 15.43 19.25 -6.19
C ARG A 125 15.09 17.75 -6.20
N ARG A 126 13.79 17.37 -6.25
CA ARG A 126 13.34 15.97 -6.15
C ARG A 126 13.84 15.13 -7.31
N ASP A 127 13.52 13.85 -7.30
CA ASP A 127 13.99 12.88 -8.29
C ASP A 127 13.24 12.98 -9.63
N PHE A 128 11.91 12.90 -9.56
CA PHE A 128 11.03 12.84 -10.72
C PHE A 128 9.87 13.82 -10.59
N SER A 129 9.40 14.33 -11.73
CA SER A 129 8.31 15.31 -11.80
C SER A 129 7.03 14.85 -11.12
N ILE A 130 6.68 13.57 -11.26
CA ILE A 130 5.50 12.97 -10.63
C ILE A 130 5.54 12.98 -9.09
N ASN A 131 6.71 13.13 -8.49
CA ASN A 131 6.91 13.26 -7.05
C ASN A 131 7.18 14.71 -6.61
N ALA A 132 7.25 15.63 -7.57
CA ALA A 132 7.56 17.05 -7.34
C ALA A 132 6.30 17.92 -7.34
N ILE A 133 5.22 17.38 -6.80
CA ILE A 133 3.90 18.03 -6.68
C ILE A 133 3.55 18.12 -5.20
N ALA A 134 2.92 19.22 -4.80
CA ALA A 134 2.45 19.41 -3.42
C ALA A 134 1.06 20.07 -3.38
N ILE A 135 0.33 19.83 -2.29
CA ILE A 135 -0.92 20.51 -1.96
C ILE A 135 -0.67 21.32 -0.69
N SER A 136 -0.95 22.61 -0.74
CA SER A 136 -0.87 23.47 0.43
C SER A 136 -1.97 23.13 1.44
N LEU A 137 -1.55 22.99 2.71
CA LEU A 137 -2.43 22.77 3.83
C LEU A 137 -2.61 24.04 4.69
N ASN A 138 -1.96 25.13 4.28
CA ASN A 138 -1.96 26.41 4.99
C ASN A 138 -3.32 27.12 4.86
N THR A 139 -3.74 27.82 5.90
CA THR A 139 -5.08 28.43 5.96
C THR A 139 -5.38 29.35 4.76
N GLN A 140 -4.40 30.17 4.35
CA GLN A 140 -4.58 31.15 3.28
C GLN A 140 -4.51 30.57 1.86
N SER A 141 -3.88 29.41 1.69
CA SER A 141 -3.68 28.75 0.40
C SER A 141 -4.13 27.29 0.41
N ARG A 142 -5.05 26.95 1.30
CA ARG A 142 -5.54 25.57 1.47
C ARG A 142 -6.07 24.99 0.17
N GLY A 143 -5.52 23.84 -0.24
CA GLY A 143 -5.92 23.17 -1.47
C GLY A 143 -5.22 23.69 -2.73
N LEU A 144 -4.37 24.73 -2.62
CA LEU A 144 -3.56 25.17 -3.76
C LEU A 144 -2.57 24.06 -4.14
N LEU A 145 -2.63 23.64 -5.40
CA LEU A 145 -1.68 22.70 -5.96
C LEU A 145 -0.43 23.45 -6.44
N LEU A 146 0.73 22.95 -6.06
CA LEU A 146 2.05 23.45 -6.47
C LEU A 146 2.72 22.40 -7.34
N ASP A 147 2.97 22.75 -8.61
CA ASP A 147 3.61 21.88 -9.59
C ASP A 147 4.63 22.65 -10.44
N PRO A 148 5.78 23.00 -9.87
CA PRO A 148 6.79 23.80 -10.57
C PRO A 148 7.50 23.03 -11.69
N THR A 149 7.25 21.74 -11.82
CA THR A 149 7.95 20.83 -12.75
C THR A 149 7.05 20.23 -13.81
N ASN A 150 5.77 20.61 -13.81
CA ASN A 150 4.76 20.07 -14.73
C ASN A 150 4.52 18.57 -14.61
N GLY A 151 4.55 18.07 -13.38
CA GLY A 151 4.36 16.65 -13.06
C GLY A 151 2.93 16.16 -13.33
N LEU A 152 1.92 17.04 -13.28
CA LEU A 152 0.56 16.72 -13.70
C LEU A 152 0.48 16.23 -15.14
N ALA A 153 1.12 16.95 -16.06
CA ALA A 153 1.14 16.56 -17.47
C ALA A 153 1.86 15.23 -17.70
N ASP A 154 2.90 14.94 -16.91
CA ASP A 154 3.61 13.65 -16.98
C ASP A 154 2.76 12.50 -16.43
N LEU A 155 1.96 12.74 -15.38
CA LEU A 155 0.98 11.78 -14.87
C LEU A 155 -0.11 11.47 -15.93
N GLU A 156 -0.63 12.48 -16.62
CA GLU A 156 -1.60 12.31 -17.70
C GLU A 156 -1.03 11.52 -18.88
N LYS A 157 0.24 11.77 -19.23
CA LYS A 157 0.96 11.04 -20.30
C LYS A 157 1.43 9.64 -19.88
N GLN A 158 1.30 9.30 -18.61
CA GLN A 158 1.81 8.06 -18.03
C GLN A 158 3.34 7.93 -18.22
N GLU A 159 4.06 9.02 -17.96
CA GLU A 159 5.51 9.10 -18.09
C GLU A 159 6.17 9.42 -16.76
N VAL A 160 7.39 8.88 -16.56
CA VAL A 160 8.28 9.25 -15.47
C VAL A 160 9.42 10.07 -16.03
N ARG A 161 9.51 11.34 -15.63
CA ARG A 161 10.52 12.29 -16.10
C ARG A 161 11.45 12.71 -14.98
N ALA A 162 12.76 12.57 -15.19
CA ALA A 162 13.79 13.10 -14.30
C ALA A 162 13.89 14.62 -14.41
N LEU A 163 14.12 15.30 -13.29
CA LEU A 163 14.10 16.77 -13.25
C LEU A 163 15.37 17.42 -13.82
N THR A 164 16.48 16.68 -13.83
CA THR A 164 17.76 17.19 -14.35
C THR A 164 18.51 16.11 -15.12
N ASN A 165 19.35 16.53 -16.06
CA ASN A 165 20.26 15.66 -16.81
C ASN A 165 21.35 15.00 -15.93
N HIS A 166 21.58 15.51 -14.72
CA HIS A 166 22.51 14.94 -13.75
C HIS A 166 21.82 14.05 -12.70
N ALA A 167 20.51 13.77 -12.86
CA ALA A 167 19.72 13.04 -11.87
C ALA A 167 20.38 11.72 -11.45
N PHE A 168 20.83 10.92 -12.42
CA PHE A 168 21.45 9.62 -12.18
C PHE A 168 22.95 9.71 -11.79
N THR A 169 23.64 10.76 -12.22
CA THR A 169 25.04 11.01 -11.81
C THR A 169 25.10 11.50 -10.37
N ASN A 170 24.20 12.41 -9.99
CA ASN A 170 24.16 12.96 -8.64
C ASN A 170 23.69 11.92 -7.59
N GLN A 171 22.72 11.09 -7.98
CA GLN A 171 22.17 10.05 -7.11
C GLN A 171 21.92 8.78 -7.92
N PRO A 172 22.91 7.91 -8.07
CA PRO A 172 22.80 6.69 -8.89
C PRO A 172 21.66 5.74 -8.47
N ILE A 173 21.25 5.76 -7.20
CA ILE A 173 20.11 4.97 -6.70
C ILE A 173 18.79 5.30 -7.43
N ARG A 174 18.68 6.47 -8.04
CA ARG A 174 17.52 6.85 -8.86
C ARG A 174 17.32 5.93 -10.06
N LEU A 175 18.34 5.18 -10.49
CA LEU A 175 18.22 4.12 -11.51
C LEU A 175 17.30 2.98 -11.03
N MET A 176 17.49 2.48 -9.81
CA MET A 176 16.59 1.48 -9.22
C MET A 176 15.20 2.06 -8.97
N ARG A 177 15.14 3.30 -8.54
CA ARG A 177 13.89 3.98 -8.18
C ARG A 177 12.99 4.24 -9.39
N ILE A 178 13.52 4.69 -10.52
CA ILE A 178 12.73 4.92 -11.73
C ILE A 178 12.14 3.61 -12.26
N LEU A 179 12.91 2.51 -12.26
CA LEU A 179 12.43 1.19 -12.63
C LEU A 179 11.29 0.72 -11.74
N ARG A 180 11.37 1.01 -10.43
CA ARG A 180 10.29 0.71 -9.49
C ARG A 180 9.04 1.53 -9.78
N TYR A 181 9.15 2.82 -10.07
CA TYR A 181 7.98 3.64 -10.42
C TYR A 181 7.37 3.23 -11.76
N CYS A 182 8.17 2.94 -12.77
CA CYS A 182 7.67 2.42 -14.05
C CYS A 182 6.92 1.09 -13.85
N ALA A 183 7.47 0.16 -13.05
CA ALA A 183 6.81 -1.10 -12.75
C ALA A 183 5.51 -0.93 -11.93
N ARG A 184 5.53 -0.05 -10.90
CA ARG A 184 4.38 0.21 -10.03
C ARG A 184 3.20 0.80 -10.78
N MET A 185 3.46 1.84 -11.58
CA MET A 185 2.41 2.65 -12.21
C MET A 185 2.10 2.18 -13.64
N ASN A 186 2.84 1.23 -14.16
CA ASN A 186 2.82 0.83 -15.57
C ASN A 186 3.06 2.03 -16.51
N PHE A 187 4.00 2.89 -16.12
CA PHE A 187 4.41 4.07 -16.88
C PHE A 187 5.70 3.78 -17.65
N ARG A 188 5.95 4.56 -18.68
CA ARG A 188 7.23 4.55 -19.41
C ARG A 188 8.13 5.69 -18.93
N MET A 189 9.42 5.59 -19.21
CA MET A 189 10.32 6.73 -19.05
C MET A 189 10.04 7.75 -20.16
N GLU A 190 10.09 9.03 -19.82
CA GLU A 190 10.10 10.11 -20.80
C GLU A 190 11.36 9.99 -21.67
N SER A 191 11.32 10.39 -22.96
CA SER A 191 12.37 10.09 -23.94
C SER A 191 13.77 10.56 -23.54
N ARG A 192 13.91 11.81 -23.06
CA ARG A 192 15.20 12.33 -22.57
C ARG A 192 15.67 11.63 -21.30
N THR A 193 14.73 11.29 -20.44
CA THR A 193 15.03 10.54 -19.22
C THR A 193 15.55 9.15 -19.56
N GLN A 194 15.00 8.51 -20.59
CA GLN A 194 15.49 7.23 -21.11
C GLN A 194 16.93 7.36 -21.63
N GLU A 195 17.21 8.40 -22.43
CA GLU A 195 18.57 8.66 -22.93
C GLU A 195 19.58 8.84 -21.77
N TRP A 196 19.20 9.59 -20.73
CA TRP A 196 20.04 9.78 -19.56
C TRP A 196 20.20 8.50 -18.73
N PHE A 197 19.17 7.68 -18.66
CA PHE A 197 19.21 6.38 -18.01
C PHE A 197 20.19 5.44 -18.76
N ASP A 198 20.05 5.33 -20.08
CA ASP A 198 20.90 4.47 -20.91
C ASP A 198 22.38 4.89 -20.80
N LEU A 199 22.65 6.20 -20.85
CA LEU A 199 24.00 6.74 -20.66
C LEU A 199 24.55 6.41 -19.25
N ALA A 200 23.69 6.43 -18.21
CA ALA A 200 24.10 6.08 -16.86
C ALA A 200 24.43 4.58 -16.73
N ILE A 201 23.69 3.72 -17.45
CA ILE A 201 23.99 2.29 -17.54
C ILE A 201 25.31 2.05 -18.29
N GLU A 202 25.53 2.69 -19.44
CA GLU A 202 26.79 2.62 -20.19
C GLU A 202 28.01 3.05 -19.35
N ARG A 203 27.83 4.05 -18.50
CA ARG A 203 28.85 4.51 -17.54
C ARG A 203 28.96 3.64 -16.30
N GLU A 204 28.20 2.57 -16.21
CA GLU A 204 28.21 1.61 -15.10
C GLU A 204 27.87 2.21 -13.73
N LEU A 205 27.11 3.33 -13.67
CA LEU A 205 26.75 3.98 -12.41
C LEU A 205 25.97 3.07 -11.47
N HIS A 206 25.21 2.12 -12.01
CA HIS A 206 24.46 1.12 -11.25
C HIS A 206 25.35 0.12 -10.48
N LYS A 207 26.64 0.03 -10.79
CA LYS A 207 27.58 -0.86 -10.08
C LYS A 207 28.11 -0.24 -8.78
N ASN A 208 27.92 1.06 -8.58
CA ASN A 208 28.46 1.82 -7.45
C ASN A 208 27.37 2.45 -6.59
N LEU A 209 26.28 1.68 -6.32
CA LEU A 209 25.20 2.14 -5.47
C LEU A 209 25.58 2.08 -3.98
N GLY A 210 25.19 3.08 -3.22
CA GLY A 210 25.38 3.09 -1.76
C GLY A 210 24.51 2.03 -1.07
N GLY A 211 25.09 1.31 -0.12
CA GLY A 211 24.38 0.22 0.57
C GLY A 211 23.09 0.68 1.27
N ALA A 212 23.16 1.78 2.03
CA ALA A 212 21.97 2.36 2.67
C ALA A 212 20.86 2.72 1.67
N ASP A 213 21.24 3.28 0.50
CA ASP A 213 20.29 3.65 -0.54
C ASP A 213 19.61 2.42 -1.14
N VAL A 214 20.38 1.36 -1.43
CA VAL A 214 19.85 0.06 -1.90
C VAL A 214 18.91 -0.52 -0.84
N GLY A 215 19.29 -0.50 0.44
CA GLY A 215 18.44 -0.94 1.54
C GLY A 215 17.10 -0.19 1.60
N ASN A 216 17.11 1.12 1.38
CA ASN A 216 15.89 1.94 1.33
C ASN A 216 15.00 1.58 0.13
N GLU A 217 15.58 1.33 -1.06
CA GLU A 217 14.80 0.89 -2.21
C GLU A 217 14.23 -0.52 -2.01
N VAL A 218 14.94 -1.43 -1.34
CA VAL A 218 14.41 -2.77 -0.99
C VAL A 218 13.30 -2.67 0.07
N ARG A 219 13.40 -1.77 1.05
CA ARG A 219 12.26 -1.48 1.96
C ARG A 219 11.05 -0.93 1.19
N SER A 220 11.29 -0.06 0.21
CA SER A 220 10.23 0.50 -0.65
C SER A 220 9.57 -0.57 -1.52
N LEU A 221 10.35 -1.56 -2.00
CA LEU A 221 9.85 -2.72 -2.73
C LEU A 221 8.78 -3.50 -1.94
N ALA A 222 8.94 -3.65 -0.63
CA ALA A 222 7.98 -4.35 0.22
C ALA A 222 6.61 -3.67 0.33
N ARG A 223 6.54 -2.38 0.01
CA ARG A 223 5.31 -1.59 -0.03
C ARG A 223 4.59 -1.69 -1.38
N GLU A 224 5.25 -2.23 -2.42
CA GLU A 224 4.64 -2.37 -3.74
C GLU A 224 3.58 -3.49 -3.75
N ASP A 225 2.52 -3.29 -4.54
CA ASP A 225 1.47 -4.30 -4.68
C ASP A 225 1.97 -5.51 -5.47
N ASN A 226 2.89 -5.26 -6.41
CA ASN A 226 3.54 -6.28 -7.20
C ASN A 226 5.07 -6.15 -7.13
N PRO A 227 5.70 -6.63 -6.04
CA PRO A 227 7.16 -6.56 -5.89
C PRO A 227 7.91 -7.33 -6.97
N VAL A 228 7.30 -8.37 -7.55
CA VAL A 228 7.90 -9.18 -8.61
C VAL A 228 8.09 -8.38 -9.90
N ALA A 229 7.16 -7.49 -10.24
CA ALA A 229 7.30 -6.64 -11.42
C ALA A 229 8.53 -5.73 -11.29
N THR A 230 8.73 -5.12 -10.14
CA THR A 230 9.91 -4.30 -9.84
C THR A 230 11.21 -5.13 -9.87
N LEU A 231 11.23 -6.28 -9.22
CA LEU A 231 12.42 -7.15 -9.21
C LEU A 231 12.81 -7.63 -10.61
N LYS A 232 11.84 -7.90 -11.48
CA LYS A 232 12.11 -8.26 -12.88
C LYS A 232 12.69 -7.08 -13.66
N GLN A 233 12.24 -5.85 -13.42
CA GLN A 233 12.85 -4.65 -13.99
C GLN A 233 14.29 -4.47 -13.48
N TRP A 234 14.54 -4.69 -12.20
CA TRP A 234 15.91 -4.67 -11.66
C TRP A 234 16.78 -5.79 -12.23
N GLU A 235 16.21 -6.99 -12.44
CA GLU A 235 16.93 -8.11 -13.06
C GLU A 235 17.33 -7.78 -14.50
N SER A 236 16.42 -7.24 -15.32
CA SER A 236 16.68 -6.93 -16.73
C SER A 236 17.70 -5.78 -16.97
N HIS A 237 18.03 -5.04 -15.93
CA HIS A 237 19.00 -3.93 -15.98
C HIS A 237 20.20 -4.16 -15.03
N ASP A 238 20.50 -5.40 -14.66
CA ASP A 238 21.60 -5.83 -13.80
C ASP A 238 21.65 -5.20 -12.39
N MET A 239 20.51 -4.61 -11.93
CA MET A 239 20.43 -3.94 -10.62
C MET A 239 20.43 -4.93 -9.43
N LEU A 240 20.09 -6.20 -9.64
CA LEU A 240 20.10 -7.21 -8.56
C LEU A 240 21.50 -7.43 -7.98
N ALA A 241 22.55 -7.18 -8.76
CA ALA A 241 23.93 -7.27 -8.29
C ALA A 241 24.25 -6.25 -7.18
N ALA A 242 23.54 -5.11 -7.15
CA ALA A 242 23.69 -4.11 -6.10
C ALA A 242 23.21 -4.62 -4.72
N ILE A 243 22.24 -5.53 -4.69
CA ILE A 243 21.78 -6.18 -3.47
C ILE A 243 22.82 -7.23 -3.03
N HIS A 244 23.19 -8.14 -3.95
CA HIS A 244 24.25 -9.12 -3.73
C HIS A 244 24.78 -9.68 -5.07
N PRO A 245 26.12 -9.81 -5.26
CA PRO A 245 26.71 -10.26 -6.54
C PRO A 245 26.20 -11.61 -7.08
N ASN A 246 25.76 -12.50 -6.20
CA ASN A 246 25.21 -13.81 -6.58
C ASN A 246 23.70 -13.79 -6.86
N LEU A 247 23.00 -12.70 -6.57
CA LEU A 247 21.53 -12.63 -6.71
C LEU A 247 21.07 -12.70 -8.18
N PRO A 248 21.75 -12.11 -9.17
CA PRO A 248 21.38 -12.28 -10.59
C PRO A 248 21.35 -13.73 -11.05
N ARG A 249 22.28 -14.56 -10.56
CA ARG A 249 22.35 -16.00 -10.90
C ARG A 249 21.32 -16.82 -10.14
N ARG A 250 21.14 -16.56 -8.84
CA ARG A 250 20.27 -17.36 -7.97
C ARG A 250 18.81 -16.93 -8.04
N LYS A 251 18.57 -15.68 -8.39
CA LYS A 251 17.28 -15.00 -8.49
C LYS A 251 16.47 -14.98 -7.18
N PRO A 252 15.64 -13.97 -6.96
CA PRO A 252 14.64 -13.96 -5.89
C PRO A 252 13.64 -15.11 -6.04
N ASP A 253 12.99 -15.50 -4.96
CA ASP A 253 11.89 -16.45 -5.02
C ASP A 253 10.60 -15.78 -5.48
N TYR A 254 10.47 -15.63 -6.80
CA TYR A 254 9.34 -14.97 -7.44
C TYR A 254 7.99 -15.65 -7.16
N ASP A 255 7.98 -16.97 -7.02
CA ASP A 255 6.76 -17.74 -6.79
C ASP A 255 6.18 -17.44 -5.41
N SER A 256 7.03 -17.45 -4.38
CA SER A 256 6.62 -17.11 -3.01
C SER A 256 6.26 -15.63 -2.87
N LEU A 257 6.97 -14.71 -3.55
CA LEU A 257 6.62 -13.31 -3.61
C LEU A 257 5.25 -13.06 -4.27
N ASN A 258 4.93 -13.77 -5.36
CA ASN A 258 3.61 -13.70 -6.00
C ASN A 258 2.50 -14.23 -5.08
N LYS A 259 2.74 -15.33 -4.36
CA LYS A 259 1.80 -15.84 -3.36
C LYS A 259 1.60 -14.83 -2.24
N LEU A 260 2.68 -14.24 -1.74
CA LEU A 260 2.65 -13.23 -0.67
C LEU A 260 1.81 -12.00 -1.07
N ALA A 261 1.97 -11.52 -2.30
CA ALA A 261 1.18 -10.41 -2.83
C ALA A 261 -0.34 -10.72 -2.86
N ARG A 262 -0.71 -11.95 -3.25
CA ARG A 262 -2.12 -12.40 -3.21
C ARG A 262 -2.67 -12.48 -1.79
N VAL A 263 -1.89 -13.04 -0.86
CA VAL A 263 -2.29 -13.15 0.55
C VAL A 263 -2.42 -11.77 1.19
N ARG A 264 -1.54 -10.82 0.83
CA ARG A 264 -1.68 -9.41 1.23
C ARG A 264 -3.05 -8.85 0.85
N GLY A 265 -3.50 -9.06 -0.40
CA GLY A 265 -4.82 -8.62 -0.86
C GLY A 265 -5.94 -9.14 0.06
N ASN A 266 -5.97 -10.45 0.34
CA ASN A 266 -6.95 -11.07 1.22
C ASN A 266 -6.94 -10.49 2.65
N LEU A 267 -5.75 -10.18 3.19
CA LEU A 267 -5.61 -9.55 4.51
C LEU A 267 -6.16 -8.12 4.50
N MET A 268 -5.86 -7.35 3.45
CA MET A 268 -6.35 -5.97 3.31
C MET A 268 -7.87 -5.92 3.17
N GLU A 269 -8.48 -6.84 2.42
CA GLU A 269 -9.94 -7.00 2.33
C GLU A 269 -10.57 -7.33 3.70
N SER A 270 -9.84 -8.04 4.56
CA SER A 270 -10.25 -8.33 5.94
C SER A 270 -10.00 -7.16 6.90
N GLY A 271 -9.55 -6.00 6.42
CA GLY A 271 -9.23 -4.82 7.24
C GLY A 271 -7.92 -4.91 8.00
N LEU A 272 -7.00 -5.79 7.60
CA LEU A 272 -5.64 -5.87 8.15
C LEU A 272 -4.64 -5.24 7.17
N ARG A 273 -3.66 -4.52 7.69
CA ARG A 273 -2.59 -3.88 6.89
C ARG A 273 -1.23 -4.50 7.26
N PRO A 274 -0.82 -5.60 6.59
CA PRO A 274 0.46 -6.24 6.89
C PRO A 274 1.63 -5.39 6.42
N ARG A 275 2.67 -5.29 7.25
CA ARG A 275 3.97 -4.70 6.92
C ARG A 275 4.90 -5.79 6.41
N LEU A 276 4.99 -5.94 5.08
CA LEU A 276 5.65 -7.08 4.46
C LEU A 276 7.17 -6.93 4.31
N ASN A 277 7.81 -5.95 4.99
CA ASN A 277 9.26 -5.72 4.86
C ASN A 277 10.08 -6.99 5.10
N VAL A 278 9.80 -7.69 6.20
CA VAL A 278 10.52 -8.89 6.61
C VAL A 278 10.26 -10.08 5.66
N PRO A 279 8.99 -10.46 5.36
CA PRO A 279 8.72 -11.52 4.39
C PRO A 279 9.24 -11.25 2.98
N VAL A 280 9.14 -10.01 2.49
CA VAL A 280 9.65 -9.65 1.15
C VAL A 280 11.17 -9.75 1.13
N MET A 281 11.87 -9.27 2.17
CA MET A 281 13.31 -9.42 2.31
C MET A 281 13.70 -10.91 2.32
N TYR A 282 13.02 -11.72 3.13
CA TYR A 282 13.25 -13.15 3.22
C TYR A 282 13.18 -13.83 1.83
N TYR A 283 12.10 -13.62 1.06
CA TYR A 283 11.96 -14.23 -0.27
C TYR A 283 12.88 -13.60 -1.33
N THR A 284 13.22 -12.32 -1.19
CA THR A 284 14.18 -11.67 -2.10
C THR A 284 15.57 -12.30 -1.96
N LEU A 285 15.99 -12.64 -0.74
CA LEU A 285 17.29 -13.24 -0.45
C LEU A 285 17.26 -14.78 -0.32
N GLY A 286 16.10 -15.40 -0.26
CA GLY A 286 15.89 -16.77 0.19
C GLY A 286 16.56 -17.86 -0.63
N ARG A 287 17.05 -17.54 -1.83
CA ARG A 287 17.85 -18.48 -2.63
C ARG A 287 19.37 -18.26 -2.50
N LEU A 288 19.79 -17.27 -1.73
CA LEU A 288 21.17 -17.11 -1.29
C LEU A 288 21.49 -18.11 -0.16
N LYS A 289 22.76 -18.39 0.06
CA LYS A 289 23.19 -19.11 1.27
C LYS A 289 23.04 -18.17 2.48
N ASP A 290 22.83 -18.70 3.67
CA ASP A 290 22.63 -17.91 4.90
C ASP A 290 23.72 -16.85 5.11
N ARG A 291 24.98 -17.20 4.89
CA ARG A 291 26.10 -16.25 4.99
C ARG A 291 26.03 -15.14 3.94
N GLU A 292 25.58 -15.45 2.73
CA GLU A 292 25.41 -14.48 1.63
C GLU A 292 24.21 -13.55 1.91
N ALA A 293 23.10 -14.12 2.38
CA ALA A 293 21.92 -13.34 2.78
C ALA A 293 22.25 -12.37 3.94
N SER A 294 22.91 -12.86 4.99
CA SER A 294 23.36 -12.03 6.10
C SER A 294 24.37 -10.95 5.66
N ALA A 295 25.26 -11.25 4.69
CA ALA A 295 26.17 -10.26 4.13
C ALA A 295 25.41 -9.19 3.31
N ALA A 296 24.44 -9.61 2.49
CA ALA A 296 23.58 -8.69 1.73
C ALA A 296 22.84 -7.72 2.66
N MET A 297 22.22 -8.22 3.73
CA MET A 297 21.52 -7.38 4.70
C MET A 297 22.43 -6.35 5.38
N ARG A 298 23.65 -6.76 5.78
CA ARG A 298 24.65 -5.83 6.34
C ARG A 298 25.14 -4.81 5.33
N ASN A 299 25.39 -5.23 4.08
CA ASN A 299 25.83 -4.32 3.02
C ASN A 299 24.77 -3.28 2.66
N MET A 300 23.49 -3.64 2.78
CA MET A 300 22.34 -2.73 2.63
C MET A 300 22.13 -1.85 3.87
N GLU A 301 23.01 -1.90 4.86
CA GLU A 301 22.91 -1.13 6.11
C GLU A 301 21.54 -1.29 6.79
N LEU A 302 21.00 -2.51 6.80
CA LEU A 302 19.79 -2.79 7.55
C LEU A 302 20.06 -2.71 9.05
N ARG A 303 19.07 -2.28 9.81
CA ARG A 303 19.15 -2.22 11.27
C ARG A 303 19.32 -3.63 11.85
N ALA A 304 20.04 -3.75 12.96
CA ALA A 304 20.23 -5.03 13.63
C ALA A 304 18.89 -5.71 13.99
N SER A 305 17.85 -4.93 14.33
CA SER A 305 16.50 -5.45 14.59
C SER A 305 15.88 -6.06 13.32
N GLU A 306 16.00 -5.41 12.15
CA GLU A 306 15.46 -5.90 10.88
C GLU A 306 16.14 -7.22 10.47
N ILE A 307 17.48 -7.29 10.62
CA ILE A 307 18.25 -8.52 10.34
C ILE A 307 17.77 -9.65 11.24
N LYS A 308 17.65 -9.38 12.55
CA LYS A 308 17.17 -10.36 13.53
C LYS A 308 15.76 -10.84 13.21
N GLU A 309 14.86 -9.94 12.82
CA GLU A 309 13.48 -10.29 12.44
C GLU A 309 13.45 -11.22 11.22
N VAL A 310 14.33 -11.02 10.23
CA VAL A 310 14.44 -11.92 9.06
C VAL A 310 15.00 -13.27 9.48
N ASP A 311 16.05 -13.32 10.30
CA ASP A 311 16.68 -14.55 10.76
C ASP A 311 15.73 -15.41 11.65
N GLU A 312 14.90 -14.76 12.48
CA GLU A 312 13.98 -15.43 13.39
C GLU A 312 12.59 -15.72 12.78
N LEU A 313 12.31 -15.21 11.56
CA LEU A 313 10.99 -15.28 10.92
C LEU A 313 10.42 -16.69 10.85
N VAL A 314 11.22 -17.65 10.37
CA VAL A 314 10.81 -19.05 10.20
C VAL A 314 10.52 -19.69 11.57
N GLY A 315 11.38 -19.46 12.56
CA GLY A 315 11.22 -20.00 13.91
C GLY A 315 9.95 -19.47 14.59
N HIS A 316 9.66 -18.18 14.47
CA HIS A 316 8.43 -17.58 14.97
C HIS A 316 7.19 -18.16 14.29
N ALA A 317 7.22 -18.30 12.95
CA ALA A 317 6.12 -18.90 12.19
C ALA A 317 5.86 -20.36 12.62
N GLN A 318 6.91 -21.16 12.80
CA GLN A 318 6.81 -22.55 13.26
C GLN A 318 6.13 -22.63 14.62
N LYS A 319 6.51 -21.76 15.56
CA LYS A 319 5.90 -21.69 16.90
C LYS A 319 4.40 -21.39 16.80
N ILE A 320 4.02 -20.37 16.01
CA ILE A 320 2.60 -20.02 15.81
C ILE A 320 1.82 -21.19 15.21
N VAL A 321 2.37 -21.88 14.22
CA VAL A 321 1.74 -23.08 13.62
C VAL A 321 1.57 -24.20 14.64
N GLN A 322 2.56 -24.43 15.52
CA GLN A 322 2.45 -25.41 16.61
C GLN A 322 1.36 -25.02 17.63
N ASP A 323 1.30 -23.75 18.04
CA ASP A 323 0.27 -23.25 18.94
C ASP A 323 -1.13 -23.39 18.34
N LEU A 324 -1.29 -23.10 17.03
CA LEU A 324 -2.55 -23.28 16.32
C LEU A 324 -2.97 -24.76 16.16
N LYS A 325 -2.03 -25.69 16.18
CA LYS A 325 -2.31 -27.15 16.20
C LYS A 325 -2.63 -27.65 17.59
N GLY A 326 -2.22 -26.94 18.61
CA GLY A 326 -2.31 -27.31 20.02
C GLY A 326 -3.73 -27.24 20.60
N ARG A 327 -3.91 -27.84 21.78
CA ARG A 327 -5.20 -27.86 22.49
C ARG A 327 -5.68 -26.48 22.93
N LYS A 328 -4.76 -25.56 23.23
CA LYS A 328 -5.04 -24.18 23.69
C LYS A 328 -5.83 -23.34 22.70
N THR A 329 -5.78 -23.66 21.42
CA THR A 329 -6.49 -22.93 20.36
C THR A 329 -7.61 -23.76 19.71
N ASN A 330 -8.09 -24.83 20.36
CA ASN A 330 -9.14 -25.68 19.79
C ASN A 330 -10.51 -25.00 19.80
N ALA A 331 -10.84 -24.26 20.85
CA ALA A 331 -12.09 -23.51 20.86
C ALA A 331 -11.99 -22.28 19.95
N PRO A 332 -13.04 -21.92 19.18
CA PRO A 332 -13.04 -20.77 18.28
C PRO A 332 -12.69 -19.45 18.99
N LYS A 333 -13.13 -19.27 20.25
CA LYS A 333 -12.78 -18.12 21.10
C LYS A 333 -11.28 -18.00 21.29
N ASP A 334 -10.64 -19.07 21.77
CA ASP A 334 -9.22 -19.07 22.10
C ASP A 334 -8.36 -18.89 20.84
N ALA A 335 -8.77 -19.52 19.72
CA ALA A 335 -8.13 -19.33 18.44
C ALA A 335 -8.26 -17.89 17.92
N TYR A 336 -9.43 -17.25 18.11
CA TYR A 336 -9.65 -15.86 17.75
C TYR A 336 -8.70 -14.92 18.50
N PHE A 337 -8.67 -14.98 19.82
CA PHE A 337 -7.83 -14.08 20.63
C PHE A 337 -6.34 -14.33 20.40
N TYR A 338 -5.94 -15.59 20.22
CA TYR A 338 -4.57 -15.91 19.84
C TYR A 338 -4.20 -15.27 18.49
N LEU A 339 -5.02 -15.46 17.44
CA LEU A 339 -4.76 -14.90 16.12
C LEU A 339 -4.86 -13.36 16.10
N ALA A 340 -5.68 -12.76 16.94
CA ALA A 340 -5.76 -11.32 17.10
C ALA A 340 -4.48 -10.70 17.71
N SER A 341 -3.68 -11.50 18.43
CA SER A 341 -2.38 -11.07 18.97
C SER A 341 -1.21 -11.31 18.03
N VAL A 342 -1.42 -12.04 16.92
CA VAL A 342 -0.38 -12.32 15.92
C VAL A 342 -0.32 -11.18 14.90
N LEU A 343 0.89 -10.75 14.59
CA LEU A 343 1.10 -9.71 13.57
C LEU A 343 0.59 -10.17 12.19
N PRO A 344 -0.09 -9.30 11.44
CA PRO A 344 -0.68 -9.66 10.14
C PRO A 344 0.33 -10.22 9.12
N GLU A 345 1.57 -9.71 9.12
CA GLU A 345 2.65 -10.20 8.25
C GLU A 345 3.06 -11.63 8.55
N MET A 346 2.96 -12.07 9.82
CA MET A 346 3.20 -13.46 10.21
C MET A 346 2.10 -14.38 9.70
N LEU A 347 0.84 -13.92 9.70
CA LEU A 347 -0.28 -14.65 9.10
C LEU A 347 -0.06 -14.83 7.60
N ALA A 348 0.40 -13.77 6.92
CA ALA A 348 0.74 -13.83 5.50
C ALA A 348 1.87 -14.82 5.22
N PHE A 349 2.94 -14.76 6.00
CA PHE A 349 4.10 -15.64 5.84
C PHE A 349 3.75 -17.10 6.07
N ILE A 350 2.97 -17.41 7.11
CA ILE A 350 2.52 -18.79 7.41
C ILE A 350 1.67 -19.35 6.27
N GLU A 351 0.80 -18.56 5.67
CA GLU A 351 -0.05 -19.03 4.58
C GLU A 351 0.76 -19.36 3.31
N VAL A 352 1.88 -18.69 3.08
CA VAL A 352 2.77 -18.92 1.93
C VAL A 352 3.76 -20.05 2.20
N GLU A 353 4.47 -20.00 3.33
CA GLU A 353 5.63 -20.85 3.61
C GLU A 353 5.27 -22.14 4.32
N MET A 354 4.25 -22.13 5.16
CA MET A 354 3.88 -23.24 6.04
C MET A 354 2.41 -23.62 5.89
N PRO A 355 1.96 -24.14 4.73
CA PRO A 355 0.55 -24.42 4.46
C PRO A 355 0.03 -25.64 5.27
N ASN A 356 0.10 -25.56 6.60
CA ASN A 356 -0.47 -26.60 7.46
C ASN A 356 -2.01 -26.50 7.46
N PRO A 357 -2.76 -27.56 7.07
CA PRO A 357 -4.21 -27.49 6.89
C PRO A 357 -4.97 -26.99 8.11
N LYS A 358 -4.59 -27.41 9.33
CA LYS A 358 -5.25 -26.98 10.57
C LYS A 358 -4.99 -25.50 10.88
N ALA A 359 -3.73 -25.05 10.77
CA ALA A 359 -3.36 -23.67 11.02
C ALA A 359 -4.00 -22.73 9.98
N VAL A 360 -3.88 -23.05 8.70
CA VAL A 360 -4.46 -22.26 7.60
C VAL A 360 -5.98 -22.19 7.71
N SER A 361 -6.67 -23.29 8.06
CA SER A 361 -8.11 -23.29 8.29
C SER A 361 -8.55 -22.34 9.41
N LYS A 362 -7.78 -22.27 10.51
CA LYS A 362 -8.04 -21.33 11.61
C LYS A 362 -7.77 -19.88 11.19
N ILE A 363 -6.67 -19.61 10.46
CA ILE A 363 -6.35 -18.29 9.92
C ILE A 363 -7.48 -17.82 8.97
N ARG A 364 -7.90 -18.65 8.04
CA ARG A 364 -9.01 -18.33 7.13
C ARG A 364 -10.34 -18.10 7.88
N SER A 365 -10.62 -18.92 8.90
CA SER A 365 -11.80 -18.70 9.73
C SER A 365 -11.73 -17.39 10.51
N TYR A 366 -10.54 -17.04 11.01
CA TYR A 366 -10.29 -15.75 11.66
C TYR A 366 -10.57 -14.58 10.72
N LEU A 367 -9.99 -14.60 9.52
CA LEU A 367 -10.10 -13.50 8.55
C LEU A 367 -11.53 -13.38 7.98
N GLN A 368 -12.13 -14.49 7.54
CA GLN A 368 -13.37 -14.47 6.76
C GLN A 368 -14.64 -14.57 7.61
N LYS A 369 -14.56 -15.14 8.81
CA LYS A 369 -15.74 -15.42 9.64
C LYS A 369 -15.70 -14.67 10.97
N TRP A 370 -14.62 -14.76 11.72
CA TRP A 370 -14.60 -14.30 13.11
C TRP A 370 -14.35 -12.80 13.23
N ARG A 371 -13.46 -12.23 12.41
CA ARG A 371 -13.24 -10.78 12.38
C ARG A 371 -14.49 -10.01 11.94
N PRO A 372 -15.18 -10.36 10.85
CA PRO A 372 -16.43 -9.71 10.48
C PRO A 372 -17.50 -9.78 11.58
N LEU A 373 -17.61 -10.91 12.29
CA LEU A 373 -18.50 -11.01 13.45
C LEU A 373 -18.13 -10.02 14.56
N ARG A 374 -16.83 -9.88 14.84
CA ARG A 374 -16.35 -8.93 15.85
C ARG A 374 -16.61 -7.48 15.49
N LEU A 375 -16.39 -7.12 14.24
CA LEU A 375 -16.62 -5.76 13.74
C LEU A 375 -18.10 -5.42 13.64
N GLY A 376 -18.96 -6.43 13.36
CA GLY A 376 -20.41 -6.29 13.24
C GLY A 376 -21.17 -6.56 14.54
N LEU A 377 -20.54 -6.48 15.72
CA LEU A 377 -21.24 -6.67 16.99
C LEU A 377 -22.32 -5.60 17.18
N PRO A 378 -23.54 -5.99 17.60
CA PRO A 378 -24.71 -5.15 17.61
C PRO A 378 -24.80 -4.25 18.85
N VAL A 379 -23.83 -3.34 18.97
CA VAL A 379 -23.76 -2.41 20.09
C VAL A 379 -25.03 -1.57 20.19
N GLY A 380 -25.56 -1.09 19.04
CA GLY A 380 -26.79 -0.30 18.98
C GLY A 380 -28.05 -1.05 19.42
N GLU A 381 -28.10 -2.39 19.22
CA GLU A 381 -29.23 -3.20 19.68
C GLU A 381 -29.22 -3.30 21.22
N LEU A 382 -28.04 -3.37 21.85
CA LEU A 382 -27.92 -3.40 23.31
C LEU A 382 -28.19 -2.01 23.92
N ASP A 383 -27.76 -0.91 23.25
CA ASP A 383 -28.14 0.45 23.63
C ASP A 383 -29.67 0.64 23.59
N ALA A 384 -30.34 0.12 22.52
CA ALA A 384 -31.80 0.19 22.36
C ALA A 384 -32.56 -0.61 23.45
N LEU A 385 -31.94 -1.59 24.07
CA LEU A 385 -32.48 -2.33 25.22
C LEU A 385 -32.33 -1.58 26.55
N GLY A 386 -31.74 -0.36 26.54
CA GLY A 386 -31.57 0.48 27.73
C GLY A 386 -30.46 0.03 28.67
N VAL A 387 -29.52 -0.79 28.22
CA VAL A 387 -28.38 -1.20 29.04
C VAL A 387 -27.33 -0.09 29.07
N PRO A 388 -26.99 0.47 30.24
CA PRO A 388 -26.02 1.56 30.32
C PRO A 388 -24.63 1.05 29.95
N ARG A 389 -23.88 1.88 29.21
CA ARG A 389 -22.49 1.57 28.83
C ARG A 389 -21.60 1.47 30.05
N GLY A 390 -20.74 0.45 30.09
CA GLY A 390 -19.82 0.13 31.16
C GLY A 390 -19.48 -1.35 31.20
N THR A 391 -18.84 -1.80 32.25
CA THR A 391 -18.32 -3.18 32.41
C THR A 391 -19.37 -4.28 32.20
N LYS A 392 -20.64 -4.03 32.57
CA LYS A 392 -21.74 -4.98 32.33
C LYS A 392 -22.08 -5.05 30.84
N PHE A 393 -22.15 -3.91 30.17
CA PHE A 393 -22.39 -3.80 28.74
C PHE A 393 -21.33 -4.56 27.93
N ASP A 394 -20.06 -4.30 28.25
CA ASP A 394 -18.92 -4.94 27.58
C ASP A 394 -18.93 -6.45 27.77
N LYS A 395 -19.25 -6.94 28.96
CA LYS A 395 -19.40 -8.38 29.22
C LYS A 395 -20.49 -9.02 28.38
N ILE A 396 -21.65 -8.39 28.26
CA ILE A 396 -22.76 -8.89 27.45
C ILE A 396 -22.33 -9.00 25.97
N ILE A 397 -21.66 -7.98 25.45
CA ILE A 397 -21.14 -7.97 24.07
C ILE A 397 -20.12 -9.09 23.87
N GLU A 398 -19.20 -9.30 24.82
CA GLU A 398 -18.23 -10.39 24.75
C GLU A 398 -18.88 -11.78 24.81
N GLU A 399 -19.86 -11.99 25.68
CA GLU A 399 -20.60 -13.25 25.75
C GLU A 399 -21.40 -13.52 24.48
N LEU A 400 -22.03 -12.48 23.90
CA LEU A 400 -22.68 -12.60 22.60
C LEU A 400 -21.69 -13.01 21.52
N PHE A 401 -20.52 -12.37 21.48
CA PHE A 401 -19.47 -12.71 20.51
C PHE A 401 -19.07 -14.19 20.63
N GLU A 402 -18.88 -14.68 21.85
CA GLU A 402 -18.56 -16.08 22.09
C GLU A 402 -19.65 -17.04 21.58
N LEU A 403 -20.92 -16.69 21.78
CA LEU A 403 -22.04 -17.46 21.26
C LEU A 403 -22.09 -17.43 19.72
N GLN A 404 -21.81 -16.28 19.11
CA GLN A 404 -21.75 -16.14 17.66
C GLN A 404 -20.58 -16.93 17.04
N LEU A 405 -19.43 -17.00 17.71
CA LEU A 405 -18.31 -17.86 17.30
C LEU A 405 -18.72 -19.35 17.25
N ARG A 406 -19.62 -19.77 18.17
CA ARG A 406 -20.20 -21.12 18.21
C ARG A 406 -21.41 -21.30 17.29
N GLY A 407 -21.78 -20.28 16.49
CA GLY A 407 -22.87 -20.31 15.53
C GLY A 407 -24.25 -19.93 16.07
N ARG A 408 -24.36 -19.45 17.34
CA ARG A 408 -25.61 -19.02 17.94
C ARG A 408 -25.81 -17.50 17.81
N GLY A 409 -27.05 -17.05 17.66
CA GLY A 409 -27.36 -15.60 17.63
C GLY A 409 -26.81 -14.87 16.42
N ARG A 410 -26.75 -15.52 15.28
CA ARG A 410 -26.35 -14.87 14.01
C ARG A 410 -27.53 -14.20 13.32
N ASP A 411 -28.72 -14.75 13.44
CA ASP A 411 -29.94 -14.13 12.96
C ASP A 411 -30.46 -13.07 13.94
N PRO A 412 -31.14 -12.00 13.44
CA PRO A 412 -31.57 -10.89 14.27
C PRO A 412 -32.50 -11.28 15.41
N GLU A 413 -33.46 -12.19 15.18
CA GLU A 413 -34.43 -12.57 16.21
C GLU A 413 -33.78 -13.35 17.36
N SER A 414 -32.96 -14.34 17.02
CA SER A 414 -32.20 -15.13 18.01
C SER A 414 -31.22 -14.24 18.79
N ARG A 415 -30.59 -13.28 18.10
CA ARG A 415 -29.65 -12.33 18.71
C ARG A 415 -30.31 -11.44 19.75
N VAL A 416 -31.46 -10.84 19.42
CA VAL A 416 -32.21 -9.98 20.36
C VAL A 416 -32.67 -10.79 21.59
N LYS A 417 -33.11 -12.05 21.41
CA LYS A 417 -33.47 -12.91 22.53
C LYS A 417 -32.27 -13.19 23.44
N ILE A 418 -31.10 -13.48 22.86
CA ILE A 418 -29.87 -13.69 23.61
C ILE A 418 -29.47 -12.42 24.36
N LEU A 419 -29.49 -11.25 23.71
CA LEU A 419 -29.17 -9.98 24.34
C LEU A 419 -30.08 -9.66 25.53
N ARG A 420 -31.42 -9.88 25.39
CA ARG A 420 -32.38 -9.72 26.50
C ARG A 420 -32.07 -10.61 27.68
N ASN A 421 -31.79 -11.90 27.41
CA ASN A 421 -31.41 -12.87 28.45
C ASN A 421 -30.14 -12.47 29.17
N LEU A 422 -29.08 -12.08 28.46
CA LEU A 422 -27.82 -11.64 29.04
C LEU A 422 -27.96 -10.33 29.82
N ALA A 423 -28.81 -9.43 29.36
CA ALA A 423 -29.13 -8.20 30.06
C ALA A 423 -30.01 -8.40 31.33
N GLY A 424 -30.65 -9.59 31.46
CA GLY A 424 -31.61 -9.88 32.55
C GLY A 424 -32.98 -9.24 32.36
N ILE A 425 -33.32 -8.87 31.09
CA ILE A 425 -34.60 -8.27 30.76
C ILE A 425 -35.61 -9.38 30.47
N LYS A 426 -36.64 -9.49 31.32
CA LYS A 426 -37.71 -10.48 31.14
C LYS A 426 -38.51 -10.15 29.87
N GLU A 427 -38.84 -11.19 29.08
CA GLU A 427 -39.78 -11.03 27.96
C GLU A 427 -41.11 -10.55 28.52
N GLU A 428 -41.67 -9.47 27.96
CA GLU A 428 -43.08 -9.14 28.19
C GLU A 428 -43.91 -10.29 27.65
N PRO A 429 -44.88 -10.80 28.44
CA PRO A 429 -45.75 -11.88 27.99
C PRO A 429 -46.48 -11.43 26.72
N LYS A 430 -46.27 -12.17 25.63
CA LYS A 430 -47.03 -11.95 24.37
C LYS A 430 -48.50 -11.85 24.70
N LYS A 431 -49.12 -10.68 24.56
CA LYS A 431 -50.58 -10.53 24.61
C LYS A 431 -51.16 -11.55 23.65
N LYS A 432 -51.84 -12.57 24.20
CA LYS A 432 -52.63 -13.52 23.38
C LYS A 432 -53.64 -12.70 22.59
N PRO A 433 -53.83 -12.96 21.29
CA PRO A 433 -54.87 -12.28 20.54
C PRO A 433 -56.22 -12.56 21.23
N GLU A 434 -56.89 -11.51 21.62
CA GLU A 434 -58.21 -11.51 22.23
C GLU A 434 -59.17 -12.21 21.24
N LYS A 435 -59.65 -13.42 21.60
CA LYS A 435 -60.70 -14.10 20.84
C LYS A 435 -61.95 -13.28 20.96
N GLU A 436 -62.35 -12.61 19.91
CA GLU A 436 -63.67 -11.98 19.75
C GLU A 436 -64.77 -13.00 20.05
N LYS A 437 -65.41 -12.87 21.21
CA LYS A 437 -66.59 -13.64 21.58
C LYS A 437 -67.75 -13.17 20.67
N LYS A 438 -68.08 -13.96 19.65
CA LYS A 438 -69.35 -13.83 18.93
C LYS A 438 -70.49 -14.01 19.93
N ARG A 439 -71.18 -12.92 20.25
CA ARG A 439 -72.49 -12.94 20.91
C ARG A 439 -73.50 -13.54 19.93
N LYS A 440 -74.10 -14.68 20.28
CA LYS A 440 -75.33 -15.20 19.67
C LYS A 440 -76.51 -14.31 20.09
N GLY A 441 -77.12 -13.65 19.14
CA GLY A 441 -78.45 -13.07 19.26
C GLY A 441 -79.32 -13.78 18.29
N LYS A 442 -80.47 -14.36 18.80
CA LYS A 442 -81.50 -15.09 18.13
C LYS A 442 -82.54 -14.18 17.48
N GLU A 443 -83.21 -14.73 16.52
CA GLU A 443 -84.55 -14.43 15.97
C GLU A 443 -84.61 -13.45 14.78
N ALA A 444 -85.34 -13.59 13.75
CA ALA A 444 -86.31 -14.54 13.22
C ALA A 444 -86.71 -14.10 11.79
N GLY A 445 -87.16 -15.02 10.95
CA GLY A 445 -88.10 -14.63 9.89
C GLY A 445 -87.56 -14.61 8.46
N THR A 446 -87.86 -15.68 7.76
CA THR A 446 -87.92 -15.90 6.31
C THR A 446 -88.86 -14.88 5.60
N PRO A 447 -88.96 -14.77 4.24
CA PRO A 447 -88.78 -15.85 3.27
C PRO A 447 -88.02 -15.50 1.94
N GLU A 448 -87.83 -16.57 1.21
CA GLU A 448 -87.45 -16.78 -0.17
C GLU A 448 -87.90 -15.78 -1.21
N VAL A 449 -86.99 -15.46 -2.16
CA VAL A 449 -87.39 -15.46 -3.60
C VAL A 449 -86.18 -15.93 -4.43
N LYS A 450 -86.48 -16.95 -5.25
CA LYS A 450 -85.62 -17.49 -6.30
C LYS A 450 -85.58 -16.56 -7.51
N HIS A 451 -84.55 -16.79 -8.28
CA HIS A 451 -84.34 -16.63 -9.73
C HIS A 451 -83.11 -15.81 -10.03
N GLU A 452 -82.29 -16.03 -11.01
CA GLU A 452 -82.08 -17.00 -12.07
C GLU A 452 -80.78 -16.68 -12.76
N LYS A 453 -80.22 -17.59 -13.46
CA LYS A 453 -79.01 -17.54 -14.26
C LYS A 453 -79.05 -16.44 -15.31
N SER A 454 -77.90 -15.75 -15.54
CA SER A 454 -77.51 -15.54 -16.94
C SER A 454 -76.01 -15.37 -17.07
N LYS A 455 -75.51 -15.99 -18.09
CA LYS A 455 -74.18 -15.96 -18.68
C LYS A 455 -73.90 -14.58 -19.29
N GLY A 456 -72.67 -14.26 -19.41
CA GLY A 456 -72.25 -13.28 -20.42
C GLY A 456 -70.93 -12.59 -20.12
N GLU A 457 -69.92 -13.07 -20.76
CA GLU A 457 -68.88 -12.35 -21.53
C GLU A 457 -67.98 -11.34 -20.86
N THR A 458 -66.69 -11.65 -20.98
CA THR A 458 -65.53 -10.73 -21.02
C THR A 458 -65.70 -9.65 -22.10
N PRO A 459 -65.05 -8.48 -21.94
CA PRO A 459 -63.75 -8.37 -22.58
C PRO A 459 -62.66 -7.55 -21.82
N ALA A 460 -61.48 -7.89 -22.23
CA ALA A 460 -60.16 -7.36 -22.05
C ALA A 460 -59.96 -5.84 -22.19
N THR A 461 -58.80 -5.45 -21.70
CA THR A 461 -57.88 -4.36 -22.03
C THR A 461 -57.57 -3.51 -20.78
N THR A 462 -56.39 -3.16 -20.42
CA THR A 462 -55.07 -3.04 -21.06
C THR A 462 -54.00 -2.85 -19.99
N SER A 463 -52.90 -3.53 -20.16
CA SER A 463 -51.57 -3.18 -19.57
C SER A 463 -51.04 -1.89 -20.16
N PRO A 464 -50.06 -1.20 -19.54
CA PRO A 464 -48.72 -1.40 -20.11
C PRO A 464 -47.59 -1.55 -19.09
N ALA A 465 -46.80 -2.55 -19.30
CA ALA A 465 -45.42 -2.68 -18.92
C ALA A 465 -44.53 -2.07 -20.00
N ALA A 466 -43.40 -1.48 -19.64
CA ALA A 466 -42.26 -1.40 -20.54
C ALA A 466 -40.95 -1.20 -19.74
N ALA A 467 -40.22 -2.26 -19.59
CA ALA A 467 -38.79 -2.22 -19.32
C ALA A 467 -38.06 -2.50 -20.63
N ALA A 468 -37.30 -1.57 -21.11
CA ALA A 468 -36.44 -1.75 -22.28
C ALA A 468 -34.97 -1.93 -21.84
N LYS A 469 -34.45 -3.12 -22.13
CA LYS A 469 -33.04 -3.43 -22.27
C LYS A 469 -32.59 -2.93 -23.64
N SER A 470 -31.47 -2.21 -23.71
CA SER A 470 -30.72 -2.00 -24.95
C SER A 470 -29.23 -2.26 -24.72
N ALA A 471 -28.72 -3.30 -25.37
CA ALA A 471 -27.32 -3.52 -25.64
C ALA A 471 -26.95 -2.79 -26.96
N PRO A 472 -25.73 -2.27 -27.14
CA PRO A 472 -25.32 -1.76 -28.43
C PRO A 472 -24.60 -2.82 -29.26
N ALA A 473 -24.96 -2.82 -30.52
CA ALA A 473 -24.42 -3.65 -31.57
C ALA A 473 -23.06 -3.13 -32.06
N SER A 474 -22.24 -4.07 -32.46
CA SER A 474 -20.99 -3.91 -33.17
C SER A 474 -21.20 -3.46 -34.61
N GLU A 475 -20.54 -2.40 -35.06
CA GLU A 475 -20.35 -2.09 -36.47
C GLU A 475 -18.90 -2.37 -36.88
N LYS A 476 -18.78 -3.32 -37.81
CA LYS A 476 -17.62 -3.55 -38.67
C LYS A 476 -17.69 -2.57 -39.82
N VAL A 477 -16.63 -1.84 -40.05
CA VAL A 477 -16.40 -1.19 -41.34
C VAL A 477 -15.08 -1.71 -41.92
N ALA A 478 -15.21 -2.13 -43.16
CA ALA A 478 -14.22 -2.85 -43.96
C ALA A 478 -13.15 -1.94 -44.59
N SER A 479 -12.04 -2.60 -44.84
CA SER A 479 -10.89 -2.28 -45.64
C SER A 479 -11.14 -1.52 -46.95
N ALA A 480 -10.21 -0.60 -47.30
CA ALA A 480 -9.84 -0.35 -48.65
C ALA A 480 -8.32 -0.16 -48.74
N ALA A 481 -7.71 -0.99 -49.56
CA ALA A 481 -6.32 -1.00 -49.97
C ALA A 481 -6.10 -0.13 -51.21
N ALA A 482 -4.97 0.57 -51.25
CA ALA A 482 -4.22 0.95 -52.46
C ALA A 482 -2.82 1.34 -51.95
N GLY A 483 -1.69 0.80 -52.36
CA GLY A 483 -1.27 0.33 -53.64
C GLY A 483 -0.12 1.22 -54.15
N ALA A 484 1.06 0.59 -54.33
CA ALA A 484 2.22 1.03 -55.11
C ALA A 484 3.13 2.10 -54.45
N SER A 485 4.45 2.06 -54.53
CA SER A 485 5.38 1.36 -55.41
C SER A 485 6.82 1.50 -54.88
N ALA A 486 7.60 0.48 -55.14
CA ALA A 486 9.03 0.38 -54.87
C ALA A 486 9.85 1.30 -55.83
N THR A 487 10.94 1.83 -55.29
CA THR A 487 12.12 2.09 -56.12
C THR A 487 13.40 1.71 -55.38
N LYS A 488 14.07 0.73 -56.00
CA LYS A 488 15.45 0.32 -55.72
C LYS A 488 16.41 1.38 -56.29
N ALA A 489 17.44 1.74 -55.52
CA ALA A 489 18.68 2.25 -56.07
C ALA A 489 19.86 1.56 -55.41
N LYS A 490 20.59 0.81 -56.24
CA LYS A 490 21.93 0.22 -56.00
C LYS A 490 23.00 1.29 -56.25
N GLY A 491 24.05 1.26 -55.47
CA GLY A 491 25.31 1.97 -55.78
C GLY A 491 26.35 1.67 -54.71
N LYS A 492 27.12 0.63 -54.88
CA LYS A 492 28.55 0.42 -55.20
C LYS A 492 29.53 1.21 -54.28
N SER A 493 30.18 0.43 -53.47
CA SER A 493 31.59 0.27 -53.12
C SER A 493 32.63 1.31 -53.60
N ALA A 494 33.49 1.73 -52.67
CA ALA A 494 34.91 1.96 -52.90
C ALA A 494 35.72 1.69 -51.65
N LYS A 495 36.72 0.79 -51.79
CA LYS A 495 37.84 0.48 -50.89
C LYS A 495 38.96 1.51 -51.07
N ALA A 496 39.62 1.92 -50.00
CA ALA A 496 41.06 2.23 -49.91
C ALA A 496 41.34 2.34 -48.38
N GLY A 497 42.24 1.67 -47.73
CA GLY A 497 43.54 1.10 -48.08
C GLY A 497 44.65 1.95 -47.45
N ALA A 498 45.43 1.34 -46.57
CA ALA A 498 46.75 1.71 -46.03
C ALA A 498 46.75 2.17 -44.57
N ALA A 499 47.25 1.36 -43.63
CA ALA A 499 48.55 0.80 -43.34
C ALA A 499 49.42 1.71 -42.45
N ALA A 500 49.74 1.10 -41.29
CA ALA A 500 51.00 1.12 -40.53
C ALA A 500 51.38 2.37 -39.68
N LYS A 501 51.62 2.24 -38.35
CA LYS A 501 52.93 1.83 -37.84
C LYS A 501 52.92 1.64 -36.30
N ARG A 502 53.49 0.53 -35.90
CA ARG A 502 53.92 0.19 -34.52
C ARG A 502 54.95 1.17 -33.98
N ALA A 503 54.86 1.44 -32.68
CA ALA A 503 56.05 1.61 -31.82
C ALA A 503 55.73 1.24 -30.37
N ARG A 504 56.47 0.27 -29.85
CA ARG A 504 56.78 -0.06 -28.46
C ARG A 504 58.27 0.15 -28.29
N PRO A 505 58.88 0.06 -27.08
CA PRO A 505 58.61 0.51 -25.73
C PRO A 505 59.83 1.18 -25.07
N ALA A 506 59.72 1.70 -23.88
CA ALA A 506 60.91 1.90 -22.99
C ALA A 506 60.49 1.81 -21.50
N ALA A 507 61.04 1.08 -20.88
CA ALA A 507 61.72 0.48 -19.75
C ALA A 507 61.67 1.35 -18.46
N LYS A 508 61.47 0.62 -17.34
CA LYS A 508 61.63 1.05 -15.92
C LYS A 508 63.05 1.53 -15.60
N PRO A 509 63.22 2.22 -14.48
CA PRO A 509 64.24 1.78 -13.53
C PRO A 509 63.72 1.50 -12.11
N LYS A 510 64.41 0.54 -11.51
CA LYS A 510 64.38 0.10 -10.11
C LYS A 510 65.21 1.03 -9.23
N GLY A 511 64.87 1.06 -7.95
CA GLY A 511 65.78 1.41 -6.86
C GLY A 511 65.02 2.20 -5.76
N ARG A 512 65.13 2.05 -4.48
CA ARG A 512 65.94 1.23 -3.58
C ARG A 512 65.36 1.43 -2.17
N ALA A 513 65.38 0.42 -1.39
CA ALA A 513 64.97 0.44 0.01
C ALA A 513 65.92 1.30 0.88
N ALA A 514 65.36 1.89 1.92
CA ALA A 514 66.12 2.23 3.15
C ALA A 514 65.21 2.09 4.38
N LYS A 515 65.72 1.35 5.33
CA LYS A 515 65.24 1.06 6.68
C LYS A 515 65.60 2.21 7.63
N SER A 516 64.97 2.14 8.79
CA SER A 516 65.32 2.68 10.13
C SER A 516 64.35 3.80 10.53
N GLY A 517 63.83 3.87 11.74
CA GLY A 517 63.95 3.18 13.00
C GLY A 517 63.35 4.07 14.09
N ARG A 518 62.70 3.43 15.02
CA ARG A 518 62.37 3.83 16.41
C ARG A 518 62.49 5.31 16.83
N ARG A 519 61.43 5.93 17.26
CA ARG A 519 61.14 6.16 18.71
C ARG A 519 59.66 6.42 18.93
#